data_b30a9e89cf42e91921b22722ae047b68
#
_entry.id   b30a9e89cf42e91921b22722ae047b68
#
_cell.length_a   1.000
_cell.length_b   1.000
_cell.length_c   1.000
_cell.angle_alpha   90.00
_cell.angle_beta   90.00
_cell.angle_gamma   90.00
#
_symmetry.space_group_name_H-M   'P 1'
#
loop_
_entity.id
_entity.type
_entity.pdbx_description
1 polymer ?
#
loop_
_entity_poly.entity_id
_entity_poly.type
_entity_poly.pdbx_seq_one_letter_code
_entity_poly.pdbx_strand_id
1 'polypeptide(L)'
;MNPIIFIVILMTVMLGTIIVMISSHWLLIWIGFEMNMLAIIPIMMKKHNPRATEASTKYFLTQSTASMLMMMAIIINLMFSGQWTVMKLFNPTASMLMTMALTMKLGMAPFHFWVPEVTQGIPLSSGLILLTWQKLAPMSVLYQTLPSINLDLILTLSILSIMIGGWGGLNQTQLRKIMAYSSIAHMGWMTAVLLYNPTMMLLNLIIYIIMTSTMFTLFMANSTTTTLSLSRTWNKMPIMTVLTLVTLLSMGGLPPLSGFMPKWMIIQEMTKNNSIILPTLMAITALLNLYFYMRLMYSTTLTMFPSTNNMKMKWQFSITKRMTLLPTMTVLSTMLLPLTPILSILE
;
A
#
# COMPACT_ATOMS: atom_id res chain seq x y z
N MET A 1 11.34 18.04 -15.53
CA MET A 1 10.20 18.78 -14.96
C MET A 1 10.71 20.02 -14.25
N ASN A 2 10.08 21.17 -14.47
CA ASN A 2 10.43 22.39 -13.75
C ASN A 2 10.11 22.20 -12.25
N PRO A 3 10.99 22.60 -11.29
CA PRO A 3 10.78 22.39 -9.86
C PRO A 3 9.48 23.06 -9.35
N ILE A 4 9.12 24.21 -9.85
CA ILE A 4 7.90 24.92 -9.48
C ILE A 4 6.65 24.08 -9.85
N ILE A 5 6.60 23.58 -11.08
CA ILE A 5 5.49 22.73 -11.55
C ILE A 5 5.39 21.45 -10.71
N PHE A 6 6.52 20.87 -10.33
CA PHE A 6 6.54 19.67 -9.49
C PHE A 6 5.96 19.94 -8.09
N ILE A 7 6.27 21.10 -7.49
CA ILE A 7 5.71 21.51 -6.20
C ILE A 7 4.20 21.71 -6.32
N VAL A 8 3.74 22.40 -7.37
CA VAL A 8 2.29 22.60 -7.60
C VAL A 8 1.56 21.26 -7.71
N ILE A 9 2.12 20.28 -8.45
CA ILE A 9 1.52 18.96 -8.59
C ILE A 9 1.49 18.20 -7.25
N LEU A 10 2.53 18.30 -6.44
CA LEU A 10 2.52 17.70 -5.09
C LEU A 10 1.46 18.36 -4.20
N MET A 11 1.33 19.67 -4.25
CA MET A 11 0.28 20.41 -3.50
C MET A 11 -1.11 19.99 -3.95
N THR A 12 -1.37 19.80 -5.25
CA THR A 12 -2.68 19.33 -5.73
C THR A 12 -3.00 17.91 -5.26
N VAL A 13 -2.00 17.01 -5.19
CA VAL A 13 -2.18 15.66 -4.59
C VAL A 13 -2.57 15.77 -3.12
N MET A 14 -1.89 16.63 -2.36
CA MET A 14 -2.20 16.86 -0.93
C MET A 14 -3.60 17.44 -0.75
N LEU A 15 -3.93 18.48 -1.48
CA LEU A 15 -5.24 19.12 -1.43
C LEU A 15 -6.37 18.15 -1.80
N GLY A 16 -6.21 17.37 -2.85
CA GLY A 16 -7.22 16.40 -3.25
C GLY A 16 -7.50 15.35 -2.17
N THR A 17 -6.46 14.84 -1.49
CA THR A 17 -6.66 13.90 -0.36
C THR A 17 -7.33 14.56 0.83
N ILE A 18 -6.96 15.78 1.20
CA ILE A 18 -7.57 16.55 2.31
C ILE A 18 -9.05 16.83 2.02
N ILE A 19 -9.39 17.23 0.79
CA ILE A 19 -10.78 17.45 0.38
C ILE A 19 -11.60 16.19 0.58
N VAL A 20 -11.10 15.02 0.15
CA VAL A 20 -11.80 13.75 0.33
C VAL A 20 -11.99 13.39 1.80
N MET A 21 -10.98 13.63 2.64
CA MET A 21 -11.03 13.28 4.07
C MET A 21 -12.03 14.12 4.87
N ILE A 22 -12.16 15.42 4.53
CA ILE A 22 -12.98 16.38 5.29
C ILE A 22 -14.41 16.44 4.75
N SER A 23 -14.61 16.14 3.45
CA SER A 23 -15.91 16.38 2.81
C SER A 23 -16.99 15.40 3.26
N SER A 24 -18.17 15.93 3.55
CA SER A 24 -19.40 15.18 3.84
C SER A 24 -20.35 15.09 2.63
N HIS A 25 -19.97 15.68 1.50
CA HIS A 25 -20.77 15.77 0.29
C HIS A 25 -20.16 14.93 -0.83
N TRP A 26 -20.94 14.06 -1.48
CA TRP A 26 -20.46 13.13 -2.50
C TRP A 26 -19.76 13.77 -3.69
N LEU A 27 -20.25 14.93 -4.18
CA LEU A 27 -19.59 15.64 -5.28
C LEU A 27 -18.18 16.10 -4.93
N LEU A 28 -17.95 16.57 -3.70
CA LEU A 28 -16.63 17.01 -3.26
C LEU A 28 -15.66 15.83 -3.16
N ILE A 29 -16.14 14.66 -2.69
CA ILE A 29 -15.36 13.42 -2.69
C ILE A 29 -14.94 13.03 -4.11
N TRP A 30 -15.89 13.06 -5.04
CA TRP A 30 -15.60 12.72 -6.43
C TRP A 30 -14.58 13.69 -7.05
N ILE A 31 -14.75 14.99 -6.89
CA ILE A 31 -13.79 16.01 -7.36
C ILE A 31 -12.40 15.76 -6.73
N GLY A 32 -12.32 15.48 -5.44
CA GLY A 32 -11.06 15.20 -4.78
C GLY A 32 -10.33 13.94 -5.33
N PHE A 33 -11.09 12.91 -5.67
CA PHE A 33 -10.52 11.73 -6.34
C PHE A 33 -10.01 12.02 -7.76
N GLU A 34 -10.76 12.82 -8.54
CA GLU A 34 -10.34 13.24 -9.89
C GLU A 34 -9.08 14.11 -9.84
N MET A 35 -9.01 15.05 -8.91
CA MET A 35 -7.83 15.87 -8.70
C MET A 35 -6.60 15.02 -8.38
N ASN A 36 -6.74 14.02 -7.48
CA ASN A 36 -5.66 13.10 -7.15
C ASN A 36 -5.22 12.26 -8.35
N MET A 37 -6.16 11.73 -9.12
CA MET A 37 -5.88 10.91 -10.30
C MET A 37 -5.10 11.72 -11.34
N LEU A 38 -5.56 12.91 -11.69
CA LEU A 38 -4.92 13.76 -12.70
C LEU A 38 -3.54 14.26 -12.26
N ALA A 39 -3.37 14.59 -10.98
CA ALA A 39 -2.10 15.08 -10.44
C ALA A 39 -1.00 14.02 -10.36
N ILE A 40 -1.33 12.73 -10.24
CA ILE A 40 -0.33 11.66 -10.18
C ILE A 40 0.22 11.30 -11.55
N ILE A 41 -0.53 11.44 -12.63
CA ILE A 41 -0.10 11.09 -13.98
C ILE A 41 1.25 11.75 -14.34
N PRO A 42 1.45 13.07 -14.20
CA PRO A 42 2.73 13.71 -14.48
C PRO A 42 3.88 13.21 -13.58
N ILE A 43 3.58 12.84 -12.33
CA ILE A 43 4.59 12.29 -11.40
C ILE A 43 5.09 10.92 -11.88
N MET A 44 4.20 10.11 -12.44
CA MET A 44 4.55 8.81 -13.01
C MET A 44 5.41 8.95 -14.28
N MET A 45 5.12 9.93 -15.13
CA MET A 45 5.81 10.17 -16.41
C MET A 45 7.08 11.01 -16.28
N LYS A 46 7.62 11.26 -15.09
CA LYS A 46 8.77 12.15 -14.83
C LYS A 46 9.98 11.92 -15.76
N LYS A 47 10.18 10.71 -16.25
CA LYS A 47 11.30 10.33 -17.14
C LYS A 47 10.91 10.08 -18.60
N HIS A 48 9.69 10.34 -19.02
CA HIS A 48 9.18 10.16 -20.40
C HIS A 48 9.62 8.85 -21.10
N ASN A 49 9.71 7.76 -20.35
CA ASN A 49 10.02 6.44 -20.91
C ASN A 49 8.72 5.80 -21.45
N PRO A 50 8.76 5.02 -22.56
CA PRO A 50 7.57 4.38 -23.12
C PRO A 50 6.86 3.45 -22.12
N ARG A 51 7.61 2.78 -21.24
CA ARG A 51 7.03 1.98 -20.17
C ARG A 51 6.29 2.82 -19.09
N ALA A 52 6.77 4.04 -18.84
CA ALA A 52 6.12 4.94 -17.90
C ALA A 52 4.82 5.52 -18.48
N THR A 53 4.78 5.79 -19.80
CA THR A 53 3.55 6.23 -20.48
C THR A 53 2.51 5.11 -20.51
N GLU A 54 2.91 3.87 -20.80
CA GLU A 54 2.02 2.71 -20.72
C GLU A 54 1.45 2.51 -19.31
N ALA A 55 2.30 2.62 -18.30
CA ALA A 55 1.87 2.51 -16.91
C ALA A 55 0.88 3.62 -16.51
N SER A 56 1.12 4.85 -16.93
CA SER A 56 0.23 5.98 -16.65
C SER A 56 -1.12 5.86 -17.35
N THR A 57 -1.16 5.35 -18.59
CA THR A 57 -2.44 5.10 -19.28
C THR A 57 -3.24 3.98 -18.63
N LYS A 58 -2.60 2.87 -18.22
CA LYS A 58 -3.27 1.79 -17.46
C LYS A 58 -3.84 2.31 -16.12
N TYR A 59 -3.08 3.14 -15.41
CA TYR A 59 -3.54 3.78 -14.18
C TYR A 59 -4.75 4.68 -14.44
N PHE A 60 -4.67 5.54 -15.45
CA PHE A 60 -5.76 6.44 -15.82
C PHE A 60 -7.05 5.67 -16.13
N LEU A 61 -6.98 4.66 -17.02
CA LEU A 61 -8.14 3.87 -17.41
C LEU A 61 -8.80 3.17 -16.23
N THR A 62 -8.03 2.54 -15.35
CA THR A 62 -8.61 1.84 -14.20
C THR A 62 -9.17 2.78 -13.14
N GLN A 63 -8.54 3.91 -12.89
CA GLN A 63 -9.03 4.88 -11.91
C GLN A 63 -10.24 5.66 -12.44
N SER A 64 -10.28 5.97 -13.75
CA SER A 64 -11.44 6.62 -14.38
C SER A 64 -12.68 5.70 -14.39
N THR A 65 -12.51 4.41 -14.71
CA THR A 65 -13.63 3.45 -14.61
C THR A 65 -14.15 3.33 -13.18
N ALA A 66 -13.25 3.32 -12.17
CA ALA A 66 -13.65 3.31 -10.78
C ALA A 66 -14.40 4.60 -10.35
N SER A 67 -14.00 5.76 -10.85
CA SER A 67 -14.69 7.03 -10.56
C SER A 67 -16.06 7.11 -11.22
N MET A 68 -16.20 6.56 -12.43
CA MET A 68 -17.51 6.46 -13.10
C MET A 68 -18.47 5.52 -12.37
N LEU A 69 -17.98 4.36 -11.92
CA LEU A 69 -18.78 3.44 -11.07
C LEU A 69 -19.22 4.10 -9.76
N MET A 70 -18.34 4.89 -9.15
CA MET A 70 -18.66 5.65 -7.96
C MET A 70 -19.76 6.70 -8.23
N MET A 71 -19.67 7.46 -9.32
CA MET A 71 -20.71 8.40 -9.72
C MET A 71 -22.04 7.71 -10.00
N MET A 72 -22.03 6.56 -10.67
CA MET A 72 -23.24 5.78 -10.91
C MET A 72 -23.91 5.36 -9.59
N ALA A 73 -23.12 4.90 -8.61
CA ALA A 73 -23.63 4.57 -7.28
C ALA A 73 -24.29 5.78 -6.59
N ILE A 74 -23.66 6.93 -6.69
CA ILE A 74 -24.19 8.21 -6.13
C ILE A 74 -25.52 8.58 -6.79
N ILE A 75 -25.61 8.51 -8.12
CA ILE A 75 -26.83 8.85 -8.87
C ILE A 75 -27.97 7.90 -8.49
N ILE A 76 -27.71 6.59 -8.41
CA ILE A 76 -28.71 5.61 -7.95
C ILE A 76 -29.18 5.95 -6.53
N ASN A 77 -28.26 6.25 -5.62
CA ASN A 77 -28.66 6.65 -4.26
C ASN A 77 -29.50 7.93 -4.23
N LEU A 78 -29.16 8.91 -5.07
CA LEU A 78 -29.92 10.14 -5.22
C LEU A 78 -31.36 9.91 -5.70
N MET A 79 -31.54 9.04 -6.69
CA MET A 79 -32.87 8.72 -7.24
C MET A 79 -33.80 8.14 -6.17
N PHE A 80 -33.25 7.41 -5.19
CA PHE A 80 -34.06 6.79 -4.13
C PHE A 80 -34.15 7.67 -2.86
N SER A 81 -33.11 8.37 -2.48
CA SER A 81 -33.03 9.08 -1.19
C SER A 81 -33.13 10.60 -1.30
N GLY A 82 -32.84 11.17 -2.48
CA GLY A 82 -32.78 12.61 -2.69
C GLY A 82 -31.62 13.33 -1.95
N GLN A 83 -30.69 12.57 -1.32
CA GLN A 83 -29.67 13.14 -0.44
C GLN A 83 -28.24 12.94 -0.98
N TRP A 84 -27.42 13.99 -0.88
CA TRP A 84 -26.02 13.99 -1.26
C TRP A 84 -25.03 13.68 -0.12
N THR A 85 -25.55 13.36 1.06
CA THR A 85 -24.73 13.11 2.26
C THR A 85 -24.08 11.74 2.22
N VAL A 86 -22.81 11.65 2.61
CA VAL A 86 -21.99 10.42 2.54
C VAL A 86 -22.49 9.33 3.48
N MET A 87 -22.99 9.71 4.65
CA MET A 87 -23.40 8.79 5.71
C MET A 87 -24.68 7.96 5.38
N LYS A 88 -25.43 8.34 4.35
CA LYS A 88 -26.75 7.79 4.07
C LYS A 88 -26.82 7.11 2.70
N LEU A 89 -26.28 5.92 2.61
CA LEU A 89 -26.45 5.01 1.46
C LEU A 89 -27.59 4.04 1.79
N PHE A 90 -28.83 4.40 1.42
CA PHE A 90 -30.00 3.58 1.77
C PHE A 90 -30.23 2.39 0.83
N ASN A 91 -29.73 2.48 -0.40
CA ASN A 91 -29.99 1.45 -1.40
C ASN A 91 -28.86 0.39 -1.40
N PRO A 92 -29.19 -0.92 -1.26
CA PRO A 92 -28.19 -1.98 -1.28
C PRO A 92 -27.42 -2.08 -2.60
N THR A 93 -28.05 -1.76 -3.74
CA THR A 93 -27.36 -1.73 -5.04
C THR A 93 -26.35 -0.59 -5.12
N ALA A 94 -26.68 0.59 -4.60
CA ALA A 94 -25.77 1.72 -4.54
C ALA A 94 -24.58 1.43 -3.61
N SER A 95 -24.80 0.82 -2.45
CA SER A 95 -23.74 0.43 -1.53
C SER A 95 -22.80 -0.62 -2.13
N MET A 96 -23.33 -1.62 -2.86
CA MET A 96 -22.48 -2.59 -3.58
C MET A 96 -21.61 -1.93 -4.65
N LEU A 97 -22.18 -1.08 -5.50
CA LEU A 97 -21.42 -0.38 -6.53
C LEU A 97 -20.36 0.54 -5.94
N MET A 98 -20.68 1.22 -4.83
CA MET A 98 -19.74 2.09 -4.12
C MET A 98 -18.57 1.28 -3.57
N THR A 99 -18.81 0.15 -2.90
CA THR A 99 -17.76 -0.72 -2.37
C THR A 99 -16.88 -1.28 -3.48
N MET A 100 -17.45 -1.70 -4.61
CA MET A 100 -16.68 -2.14 -5.78
C MET A 100 -15.82 -1.02 -6.35
N ALA A 101 -16.34 0.19 -6.48
CA ALA A 101 -15.56 1.34 -6.95
C ALA A 101 -14.37 1.67 -6.04
N LEU A 102 -14.57 1.65 -4.72
CA LEU A 102 -13.52 1.90 -3.74
C LEU A 102 -12.48 0.78 -3.71
N THR A 103 -12.89 -0.49 -3.82
CA THR A 103 -11.96 -1.63 -3.91
C THR A 103 -11.14 -1.61 -5.21
N MET A 104 -11.71 -1.15 -6.33
CA MET A 104 -10.95 -0.88 -7.56
C MET A 104 -9.89 0.20 -7.35
N LYS A 105 -10.23 1.32 -6.68
CA LYS A 105 -9.27 2.39 -6.36
C LYS A 105 -8.15 1.92 -5.43
N LEU A 106 -8.45 1.06 -4.48
CA LEU A 106 -7.47 0.44 -3.60
C LEU A 106 -6.61 -0.62 -4.30
N GLY A 107 -7.10 -1.18 -5.40
CA GLY A 107 -6.46 -2.29 -6.10
C GLY A 107 -6.56 -3.60 -5.33
N MET A 108 -7.71 -3.86 -4.72
CA MET A 108 -7.99 -5.14 -4.08
C MET A 108 -8.42 -6.20 -5.10
N ALA A 109 -8.30 -7.46 -4.76
CA ALA A 109 -8.82 -8.52 -5.61
C ALA A 109 -10.36 -8.45 -5.68
N PRO A 110 -10.97 -8.66 -6.86
CA PRO A 110 -10.39 -9.13 -8.13
C PRO A 110 -9.74 -8.04 -8.99
N PHE A 111 -9.90 -6.77 -8.68
CA PHE A 111 -9.45 -5.62 -9.50
C PHE A 111 -7.99 -5.21 -9.27
N HIS A 112 -7.11 -6.14 -8.94
CA HIS A 112 -5.75 -5.89 -8.50
C HIS A 112 -4.71 -5.76 -9.62
N PHE A 113 -4.98 -6.25 -10.84
CA PHE A 113 -3.98 -6.40 -11.92
C PHE A 113 -3.24 -5.11 -12.28
N TRP A 114 -3.90 -3.97 -12.17
CA TRP A 114 -3.29 -2.69 -12.48
C TRP A 114 -2.13 -2.33 -11.53
N VAL A 115 -2.19 -2.74 -10.25
CA VAL A 115 -1.19 -2.33 -9.24
C VAL A 115 0.20 -2.86 -9.57
N PRO A 116 0.41 -4.18 -9.83
CA PRO A 116 1.72 -4.72 -10.19
C PRO A 116 2.24 -4.22 -11.55
N GLU A 117 1.36 -4.02 -12.53
CA GLU A 117 1.75 -3.56 -13.85
C GLU A 117 2.20 -2.10 -13.83
N VAL A 118 1.42 -1.25 -13.18
CA VAL A 118 1.74 0.18 -13.03
C VAL A 118 3.04 0.36 -12.24
N THR A 119 3.19 -0.32 -11.09
CA THR A 119 4.41 -0.20 -10.27
C THR A 119 5.67 -0.68 -10.98
N GLN A 120 5.55 -1.62 -11.91
CA GLN A 120 6.66 -2.06 -12.74
C GLN A 120 7.17 -0.95 -13.68
N GLY A 121 6.26 -0.18 -14.29
CA GLY A 121 6.61 0.83 -15.30
C GLY A 121 7.13 2.14 -14.71
N ILE A 122 6.77 2.48 -13.48
CA ILE A 122 7.08 3.76 -12.85
C ILE A 122 8.41 3.76 -12.07
N PRO A 123 9.05 4.93 -11.84
CA PRO A 123 10.21 5.05 -10.97
C PRO A 123 9.87 4.77 -9.51
N LEU A 124 10.87 4.40 -8.69
CA LEU A 124 10.66 4.04 -7.27
C LEU A 124 10.02 5.17 -6.45
N SER A 125 10.38 6.42 -6.73
CA SER A 125 9.82 7.58 -6.01
C SER A 125 8.32 7.77 -6.24
N SER A 126 7.85 7.62 -7.49
CA SER A 126 6.41 7.67 -7.79
C SER A 126 5.68 6.42 -7.30
N GLY A 127 6.35 5.26 -7.32
CA GLY A 127 5.84 4.02 -6.74
C GLY A 127 5.57 4.13 -5.24
N LEU A 128 6.44 4.83 -4.50
CA LEU A 128 6.21 5.13 -3.09
C LEU A 128 4.91 5.92 -2.91
N ILE A 129 4.72 7.03 -3.62
CA ILE A 129 3.52 7.86 -3.52
C ILE A 129 2.25 7.05 -3.85
N LEU A 130 2.31 6.23 -4.89
CA LEU A 130 1.18 5.41 -5.33
C LEU A 130 0.79 4.35 -4.29
N LEU A 131 1.76 3.67 -3.67
CA LEU A 131 1.47 2.60 -2.72
C LEU A 131 1.18 3.09 -1.30
N THR A 132 1.56 4.33 -0.94
CA THR A 132 1.34 4.91 0.39
C THR A 132 0.25 5.98 0.36
N TRP A 133 0.52 7.12 -0.25
CA TRP A 133 -0.35 8.31 -0.19
C TRP A 133 -1.72 8.10 -0.83
N GLN A 134 -1.75 7.43 -1.99
CA GLN A 134 -3.00 7.21 -2.72
C GLN A 134 -3.98 6.25 -2.05
N LYS A 135 -3.54 5.53 -1.03
CA LYS A 135 -4.41 4.65 -0.24
C LYS A 135 -5.23 5.42 0.80
N LEU A 136 -4.79 6.61 1.20
CA LEU A 136 -5.44 7.40 2.25
C LEU A 136 -6.87 7.81 1.89
N ALA A 137 -7.06 8.40 0.71
CA ALA A 137 -8.35 8.89 0.26
C ALA A 137 -9.43 7.79 0.14
N PRO A 138 -9.20 6.65 -0.53
CA PRO A 138 -10.22 5.59 -0.59
C PRO A 138 -10.49 4.94 0.77
N MET A 139 -9.47 4.81 1.63
CA MET A 139 -9.65 4.25 2.98
C MET A 139 -10.48 5.17 3.87
N SER A 140 -10.31 6.50 3.77
CA SER A 140 -11.13 7.46 4.52
C SER A 140 -12.60 7.42 4.12
N VAL A 141 -12.89 7.24 2.82
CA VAL A 141 -14.29 7.10 2.35
C VAL A 141 -14.88 5.77 2.82
N LEU A 142 -14.14 4.67 2.78
CA LEU A 142 -14.60 3.40 3.35
C LEU A 142 -14.90 3.52 4.85
N TYR A 143 -14.10 4.26 5.59
CA TYR A 143 -14.33 4.56 7.00
C TYR A 143 -15.64 5.35 7.22
N GLN A 144 -15.89 6.36 6.40
CA GLN A 144 -17.13 7.18 6.49
C GLN A 144 -18.39 6.39 6.10
N THR A 145 -18.28 5.45 5.18
CA THR A 145 -19.42 4.67 4.64
C THR A 145 -19.68 3.38 5.40
N LEU A 146 -18.94 3.09 6.46
CA LEU A 146 -19.04 1.86 7.26
C LEU A 146 -20.48 1.38 7.55
N PRO A 147 -21.40 2.22 8.08
CA PRO A 147 -22.73 1.75 8.51
C PRO A 147 -23.62 1.27 7.35
N SER A 148 -23.26 1.60 6.11
CA SER A 148 -24.06 1.31 4.91
C SER A 148 -23.48 0.21 4.03
N ILE A 149 -22.31 -0.33 4.36
CA ILE A 149 -21.60 -1.30 3.53
C ILE A 149 -22.06 -2.72 3.79
N ASN A 150 -22.12 -3.54 2.73
CA ASN A 150 -22.39 -4.97 2.86
C ASN A 150 -21.19 -5.71 3.45
N LEU A 151 -21.38 -6.26 4.65
CA LEU A 151 -20.36 -6.97 5.43
C LEU A 151 -19.76 -8.15 4.67
N ASP A 152 -20.61 -9.03 4.14
CA ASP A 152 -20.17 -10.25 3.47
C ASP A 152 -19.31 -9.97 2.22
N LEU A 153 -19.67 -8.92 1.47
CA LEU A 153 -18.95 -8.52 0.28
C LEU A 153 -17.53 -8.05 0.62
N ILE A 154 -17.36 -7.20 1.64
CA ILE A 154 -16.02 -6.74 2.03
C ILE A 154 -15.19 -7.88 2.60
N LEU A 155 -15.76 -8.75 3.42
CA LEU A 155 -15.04 -9.90 3.99
C LEU A 155 -14.56 -10.86 2.89
N THR A 156 -15.39 -11.17 1.91
CA THR A 156 -14.97 -12.01 0.78
C THR A 156 -13.86 -11.37 -0.06
N LEU A 157 -13.98 -10.08 -0.38
CA LEU A 157 -12.93 -9.34 -1.10
C LEU A 157 -11.63 -9.22 -0.29
N SER A 158 -11.71 -9.11 1.03
CA SER A 158 -10.55 -9.07 1.91
C SER A 158 -9.78 -10.39 1.89
N ILE A 159 -10.45 -11.54 2.02
CA ILE A 159 -9.82 -12.86 1.95
C ILE A 159 -9.19 -13.08 0.57
N LEU A 160 -9.92 -12.79 -0.51
CA LEU A 160 -9.42 -12.91 -1.87
C LEU A 160 -8.18 -12.05 -2.09
N SER A 161 -8.14 -10.84 -1.54
CA SER A 161 -6.97 -9.95 -1.69
C SER A 161 -5.73 -10.46 -0.95
N ILE A 162 -5.89 -11.09 0.23
CA ILE A 162 -4.77 -11.69 0.96
C ILE A 162 -4.26 -12.92 0.21
N MET A 163 -5.15 -13.79 -0.28
CA MET A 163 -4.78 -14.98 -1.04
C MET A 163 -4.03 -14.63 -2.33
N ILE A 164 -4.61 -13.75 -3.14
CA ILE A 164 -4.04 -13.37 -4.45
C ILE A 164 -2.78 -12.54 -4.27
N GLY A 165 -2.74 -11.64 -3.28
CA GLY A 165 -1.54 -10.89 -2.93
C GLY A 165 -0.38 -11.80 -2.51
N GLY A 166 -0.66 -12.83 -1.71
CA GLY A 166 0.31 -13.85 -1.33
C GLY A 166 0.80 -14.66 -2.53
N TRP A 167 -0.12 -15.24 -3.29
CA TRP A 167 0.21 -16.13 -4.42
C TRP A 167 0.92 -15.38 -5.56
N GLY A 168 0.42 -14.20 -5.93
CA GLY A 168 1.01 -13.41 -7.02
C GLY A 168 2.44 -12.95 -6.76
N GLY A 169 2.85 -12.83 -5.48
CA GLY A 169 4.21 -12.46 -5.08
C GLY A 169 5.24 -13.58 -5.18
N LEU A 170 4.83 -14.87 -5.21
CA LEU A 170 5.75 -16.02 -5.05
C LEU A 170 6.87 -16.06 -6.09
N ASN A 171 6.59 -15.83 -7.37
CA ASN A 171 7.56 -16.01 -8.46
C ASN A 171 8.09 -14.69 -9.05
N GLN A 172 7.84 -13.56 -8.39
CA GLN A 172 8.29 -12.26 -8.90
C GLN A 172 9.78 -12.02 -8.63
N THR A 173 10.47 -11.56 -9.66
CA THR A 173 11.90 -11.17 -9.59
C THR A 173 12.11 -9.67 -9.44
N GLN A 174 11.08 -8.87 -9.71
CA GLN A 174 11.12 -7.41 -9.61
C GLN A 174 10.63 -6.94 -8.25
N LEU A 175 11.47 -6.19 -7.52
CA LEU A 175 11.15 -5.70 -6.17
C LEU A 175 9.89 -4.82 -6.16
N ARG A 176 9.68 -4.01 -7.19
CA ARG A 176 8.48 -3.17 -7.32
C ARG A 176 7.20 -3.98 -7.40
N LYS A 177 7.19 -5.11 -8.13
CA LYS A 177 6.04 -6.02 -8.18
C LYS A 177 5.80 -6.72 -6.85
N ILE A 178 6.86 -7.14 -6.17
CA ILE A 178 6.76 -7.75 -4.85
C ILE A 178 6.11 -6.78 -3.86
N MET A 179 6.54 -5.52 -3.85
CA MET A 179 5.93 -4.48 -3.02
C MET A 179 4.46 -4.20 -3.41
N ALA A 180 4.12 -4.32 -4.69
CA ALA A 180 2.74 -4.19 -5.14
C ALA A 180 1.84 -5.32 -4.62
N TYR A 181 2.26 -6.57 -4.75
CA TYR A 181 1.51 -7.71 -4.22
C TYR A 181 1.41 -7.70 -2.69
N SER A 182 2.47 -7.27 -2.01
CA SER A 182 2.41 -7.06 -0.57
C SER A 182 1.40 -5.99 -0.17
N SER A 183 1.29 -4.90 -0.96
CA SER A 183 0.29 -3.86 -0.71
C SER A 183 -1.14 -4.38 -0.86
N ILE A 184 -1.41 -5.23 -1.86
CA ILE A 184 -2.71 -5.86 -2.06
C ILE A 184 -3.10 -6.71 -0.85
N ALA A 185 -2.16 -7.51 -0.35
CA ALA A 185 -2.38 -8.34 0.84
C ALA A 185 -2.60 -7.50 2.11
N HIS A 186 -1.83 -6.43 2.32
CA HIS A 186 -2.02 -5.54 3.47
C HIS A 186 -3.37 -4.81 3.42
N MET A 187 -3.84 -4.39 2.22
CA MET A 187 -5.19 -3.83 2.07
C MET A 187 -6.25 -4.84 2.49
N GLY A 188 -6.08 -6.13 2.18
CA GLY A 188 -6.99 -7.18 2.64
C GLY A 188 -7.10 -7.27 4.16
N TRP A 189 -5.98 -7.18 4.89
CA TRP A 189 -5.98 -7.14 6.35
C TRP A 189 -6.70 -5.91 6.91
N MET A 190 -6.48 -4.73 6.29
CA MET A 190 -7.10 -3.48 6.74
C MET A 190 -8.62 -3.50 6.53
N THR A 191 -9.08 -3.96 5.36
CA THR A 191 -10.51 -3.99 5.04
C THR A 191 -11.27 -5.06 5.84
N ALA A 192 -10.63 -6.15 6.20
CA ALA A 192 -11.24 -7.17 7.05
C ALA A 192 -11.55 -6.65 8.47
N VAL A 193 -10.63 -5.91 9.08
CA VAL A 193 -10.81 -5.39 10.44
C VAL A 193 -11.70 -4.14 10.48
N LEU A 194 -11.82 -3.43 9.35
CA LEU A 194 -12.61 -2.20 9.25
C LEU A 194 -14.03 -2.37 9.79
N LEU A 195 -14.62 -3.55 9.61
CA LEU A 195 -16.00 -3.86 10.00
C LEU A 195 -16.16 -4.08 11.50
N TYR A 196 -15.11 -4.54 12.17
CA TYR A 196 -15.12 -4.87 13.59
C TYR A 196 -14.63 -3.70 14.45
N ASN A 197 -13.48 -3.16 14.09
CA ASN A 197 -12.87 -2.04 14.81
C ASN A 197 -12.16 -1.10 13.81
N PRO A 198 -12.76 0.07 13.52
CA PRO A 198 -12.20 1.02 12.55
C PRO A 198 -10.92 1.70 13.05
N THR A 199 -10.69 1.80 14.37
CA THR A 199 -9.46 2.38 14.92
C THR A 199 -8.26 1.48 14.64
N MET A 200 -8.43 0.15 14.70
CA MET A 200 -7.40 -0.82 14.36
C MET A 200 -7.03 -0.81 12.88
N MET A 201 -7.98 -0.48 12.00
CA MET A 201 -7.70 -0.26 10.60
C MET A 201 -6.76 0.94 10.40
N LEU A 202 -7.03 2.07 11.07
CA LEU A 202 -6.18 3.26 10.98
C LEU A 202 -4.76 2.99 11.50
N LEU A 203 -4.63 2.29 12.61
CA LEU A 203 -3.34 1.88 13.15
C LEU A 203 -2.55 1.04 12.16
N ASN A 204 -3.19 0.02 11.58
CA ASN A 204 -2.54 -0.83 10.57
C ASN A 204 -2.13 -0.02 9.34
N LEU A 205 -2.94 0.95 8.91
CA LEU A 205 -2.63 1.83 7.79
C LEU A 205 -1.39 2.68 8.07
N ILE A 206 -1.26 3.25 9.26
CA ILE A 206 -0.08 4.05 9.66
C ILE A 206 1.18 3.18 9.64
N ILE A 207 1.13 2.00 10.27
CA ILE A 207 2.27 1.07 10.29
C ILE A 207 2.65 0.64 8.87
N TYR A 208 1.68 0.34 8.03
CA TYR A 208 1.89 0.00 6.62
C TYR A 208 2.61 1.13 5.87
N ILE A 209 2.19 2.38 6.04
CA ILE A 209 2.83 3.55 5.39
C ILE A 209 4.28 3.68 5.85
N ILE A 210 4.56 3.53 7.15
CA ILE A 210 5.91 3.59 7.68
C ILE A 210 6.78 2.48 7.08
N MET A 211 6.32 1.23 7.11
CA MET A 211 7.07 0.09 6.59
C MET A 211 7.32 0.18 5.08
N THR A 212 6.31 0.54 4.29
CA THR A 212 6.47 0.68 2.84
C THR A 212 7.35 1.86 2.46
N SER A 213 7.26 2.98 3.17
CA SER A 213 8.12 4.14 2.94
C SER A 213 9.59 3.83 3.24
N THR A 214 9.88 3.08 4.31
CA THR A 214 11.24 2.64 4.64
C THR A 214 11.80 1.72 3.56
N MET A 215 11.04 0.74 3.09
CA MET A 215 11.48 -0.16 2.02
C MET A 215 11.81 0.57 0.73
N PHE A 216 10.92 1.47 0.28
CA PHE A 216 11.16 2.25 -0.93
C PHE A 216 12.35 3.21 -0.79
N THR A 217 12.54 3.85 0.37
CA THR A 217 13.72 4.71 0.61
C THR A 217 15.01 3.92 0.60
N LEU A 218 15.05 2.71 1.17
CA LEU A 218 16.19 1.79 1.10
C LEU A 218 16.48 1.34 -0.34
N PHE A 219 15.46 1.00 -1.12
CA PHE A 219 15.63 0.65 -2.54
C PHE A 219 16.13 1.84 -3.37
N MET A 220 15.69 3.06 -3.07
CA MET A 220 16.18 4.27 -3.73
C MET A 220 17.62 4.60 -3.36
N ALA A 221 18.01 4.42 -2.09
CA ALA A 221 19.36 4.61 -1.62
C ALA A 221 20.35 3.66 -2.32
N ASN A 222 19.96 2.39 -2.43
CA ASN A 222 20.76 1.34 -3.07
C ASN A 222 20.58 1.26 -4.60
N SER A 223 19.63 2.03 -5.18
CA SER A 223 19.25 1.98 -6.60
C SER A 223 18.89 0.57 -7.11
N THR A 224 18.26 -0.25 -6.26
CA THR A 224 17.93 -1.65 -6.55
C THR A 224 16.52 -1.78 -7.13
N THR A 225 16.37 -2.56 -8.20
CA THR A 225 15.07 -2.81 -8.85
C THR A 225 14.72 -4.28 -8.99
N THR A 226 15.72 -5.17 -8.93
CA THR A 226 15.57 -6.63 -9.09
C THR A 226 16.14 -7.36 -7.89
N THR A 227 15.74 -8.62 -7.69
CA THR A 227 16.29 -9.50 -6.62
C THR A 227 17.79 -9.68 -6.77
N LEU A 228 18.28 -9.85 -7.99
CA LEU A 228 19.69 -9.99 -8.28
C LEU A 228 20.48 -8.69 -8.01
N SER A 229 19.91 -7.52 -8.24
CA SER A 229 20.56 -6.27 -7.88
C SER A 229 20.62 -6.09 -6.36
N LEU A 230 19.63 -6.58 -5.62
CA LEU A 230 19.59 -6.55 -4.16
C LEU A 230 20.69 -7.45 -3.56
N SER A 231 20.88 -8.66 -4.06
CA SER A 231 21.93 -9.56 -3.57
C SER A 231 23.35 -9.01 -3.81
N ARG A 232 23.57 -8.24 -4.89
CA ARG A 232 24.85 -7.56 -5.15
C ARG A 232 25.14 -6.38 -4.24
N THR A 233 24.14 -5.84 -3.54
CA THR A 233 24.33 -4.69 -2.63
C THR A 233 25.16 -5.06 -1.41
N TRP A 234 25.21 -6.36 -1.03
CA TRP A 234 26.06 -6.85 0.04
C TRP A 234 27.53 -6.46 -0.12
N ASN A 235 28.04 -6.51 -1.35
CA ASN A 235 29.42 -6.15 -1.66
C ASN A 235 29.70 -4.64 -1.64
N LYS A 236 28.64 -3.80 -1.72
CA LYS A 236 28.79 -2.34 -1.76
C LYS A 236 28.59 -1.70 -0.39
N MET A 237 27.49 -2.04 0.27
CA MET A 237 27.03 -1.43 1.52
C MET A 237 26.38 -2.46 2.42
N PRO A 238 27.13 -3.25 3.20
CA PRO A 238 26.58 -4.34 4.01
C PRO A 238 25.55 -3.85 5.04
N ILE A 239 25.74 -2.67 5.65
CA ILE A 239 24.81 -2.10 6.62
C ILE A 239 23.43 -1.86 5.99
N MET A 240 23.39 -1.28 4.78
CA MET A 240 22.12 -1.03 4.09
C MET A 240 21.40 -2.33 3.70
N THR A 241 22.14 -3.41 3.39
CA THR A 241 21.52 -4.70 3.12
C THR A 241 20.93 -5.32 4.38
N VAL A 242 21.62 -5.25 5.51
CA VAL A 242 21.07 -5.73 6.79
C VAL A 242 19.79 -4.97 7.14
N LEU A 243 19.77 -3.64 6.99
CA LEU A 243 18.57 -2.84 7.22
C LEU A 243 17.42 -3.25 6.29
N THR A 244 17.70 -3.50 4.98
CA THR A 244 16.64 -3.99 4.06
C THR A 244 16.13 -5.36 4.47
N LEU A 245 16.97 -6.25 4.98
CA LEU A 245 16.56 -7.59 5.43
C LEU A 245 15.67 -7.50 6.68
N VAL A 246 16.07 -6.71 7.67
CA VAL A 246 15.28 -6.51 8.89
C VAL A 246 13.91 -5.87 8.59
N THR A 247 13.85 -4.89 7.67
CA THR A 247 12.59 -4.28 7.26
C THR A 247 11.71 -5.24 6.43
N LEU A 248 12.29 -6.13 5.61
CA LEU A 248 11.54 -7.21 4.93
C LEU A 248 10.93 -8.19 5.92
N LEU A 249 11.66 -8.56 6.99
CA LEU A 249 11.16 -9.41 8.06
C LEU A 249 10.02 -8.73 8.84
N SER A 250 10.13 -7.43 9.07
CA SER A 250 9.05 -6.66 9.69
C SER A 250 7.78 -6.63 8.82
N MET A 251 7.92 -6.45 7.51
CA MET A 251 6.80 -6.56 6.55
C MET A 251 6.17 -7.96 6.57
N GLY A 252 6.99 -9.01 6.74
CA GLY A 252 6.53 -10.39 6.91
C GLY A 252 5.69 -10.60 8.18
N GLY A 253 5.92 -9.76 9.20
CA GLY A 253 5.22 -9.83 10.50
C GLY A 253 5.82 -10.89 11.42
N LEU A 254 7.13 -10.96 11.55
CA LEU A 254 7.77 -11.81 12.56
C LEU A 254 7.61 -11.23 13.97
N PRO A 255 7.39 -12.06 15.00
CA PRO A 255 7.03 -11.62 16.35
C PRO A 255 7.90 -10.53 16.99
N PRO A 256 9.24 -10.50 16.81
CA PRO A 256 10.06 -9.48 17.44
C PRO A 256 9.99 -8.10 16.76
N LEU A 257 9.27 -7.98 15.62
CA LEU A 257 9.28 -6.77 14.79
C LEU A 257 7.90 -6.10 14.74
N SER A 258 7.89 -4.80 14.44
CA SER A 258 6.69 -3.94 14.46
C SER A 258 5.53 -4.42 13.56
N GLY A 259 5.82 -5.09 12.45
CA GLY A 259 4.80 -5.60 11.53
C GLY A 259 3.98 -6.78 12.05
N PHE A 260 4.39 -7.42 13.15
CA PHE A 260 3.61 -8.46 13.81
C PHE A 260 2.42 -7.90 14.57
N MET A 261 2.60 -6.76 15.23
CA MET A 261 1.63 -6.13 16.08
C MET A 261 0.25 -5.93 15.39
N PRO A 262 0.14 -5.27 14.23
CA PRO A 262 -1.17 -5.04 13.62
C PRO A 262 -1.88 -6.35 13.25
N LYS A 263 -1.15 -7.36 12.80
CA LYS A 263 -1.74 -8.67 12.46
C LYS A 263 -2.31 -9.36 13.69
N TRP A 264 -1.58 -9.32 14.80
CA TRP A 264 -2.03 -9.92 16.04
C TRP A 264 -3.26 -9.23 16.61
N MET A 265 -3.26 -7.90 16.66
CA MET A 265 -4.42 -7.13 17.16
C MET A 265 -5.66 -7.37 16.30
N ILE A 266 -5.51 -7.44 14.96
CA ILE A 266 -6.62 -7.77 14.05
C ILE A 266 -7.19 -9.15 14.35
N ILE A 267 -6.36 -10.18 14.52
CA ILE A 267 -6.81 -11.52 14.88
C ILE A 267 -7.55 -11.51 16.22
N GLN A 268 -7.03 -10.78 17.20
CA GLN A 268 -7.65 -10.64 18.53
C GLN A 268 -9.02 -9.99 18.45
N GLU A 269 -9.17 -8.89 17.70
CA GLU A 269 -10.47 -8.23 17.53
C GLU A 269 -11.50 -9.12 16.81
N MET A 270 -11.09 -9.84 15.78
CA MET A 270 -11.99 -10.79 15.10
C MET A 270 -12.42 -11.94 16.02
N THR A 271 -11.53 -12.48 16.84
CA THR A 271 -11.86 -13.56 17.78
C THR A 271 -12.78 -13.09 18.91
N LYS A 272 -12.63 -11.85 19.39
CA LYS A 272 -13.57 -11.23 20.33
C LYS A 272 -15.00 -11.17 19.77
N ASN A 273 -15.15 -10.98 18.47
CA ASN A 273 -16.43 -10.93 17.78
C ASN A 273 -16.94 -12.30 17.29
N ASN A 274 -16.47 -13.40 17.89
CA ASN A 274 -16.87 -14.78 17.60
C ASN A 274 -16.63 -15.25 16.14
N SER A 275 -15.86 -14.53 15.34
CA SER A 275 -15.46 -14.95 14.00
C SER A 275 -14.14 -15.71 14.07
N ILE A 276 -14.15 -17.05 14.11
CA ILE A 276 -12.94 -17.88 14.24
C ILE A 276 -12.39 -18.29 12.87
N ILE A 277 -13.27 -18.64 11.93
CA ILE A 277 -12.88 -19.19 10.62
C ILE A 277 -12.12 -18.16 9.80
N LEU A 278 -12.57 -16.92 9.80
CA LEU A 278 -12.02 -15.86 8.97
C LEU A 278 -10.56 -15.51 9.35
N PRO A 279 -10.21 -15.23 10.63
CA PRO A 279 -8.83 -14.95 11.01
C PRO A 279 -7.90 -16.14 10.85
N THR A 280 -8.39 -17.39 10.99
CA THR A 280 -7.55 -18.57 10.71
C THR A 280 -7.19 -18.69 9.24
N LEU A 281 -8.15 -18.47 8.33
CA LEU A 281 -7.86 -18.42 6.88
C LEU A 281 -6.91 -17.29 6.52
N MET A 282 -7.08 -16.10 7.11
CA MET A 282 -6.20 -14.97 6.90
C MET A 282 -4.77 -15.25 7.41
N ALA A 283 -4.62 -15.91 8.55
CA ALA A 283 -3.32 -16.28 9.10
C ALA A 283 -2.59 -17.30 8.22
N ILE A 284 -3.29 -18.34 7.74
CA ILE A 284 -2.71 -19.35 6.83
C ILE A 284 -2.27 -18.68 5.51
N THR A 285 -3.10 -17.85 4.93
CA THR A 285 -2.76 -17.17 3.66
C THR A 285 -1.64 -16.13 3.84
N ALA A 286 -1.48 -15.53 5.02
CA ALA A 286 -0.36 -14.64 5.33
C ALA A 286 1.01 -15.34 5.32
N LEU A 287 1.06 -16.67 5.50
CA LEU A 287 2.30 -17.44 5.35
C LEU A 287 2.87 -17.37 3.93
N LEU A 288 2.01 -17.21 2.91
CA LEU A 288 2.48 -17.00 1.53
C LEU A 288 3.24 -15.68 1.38
N ASN A 289 2.77 -14.62 2.06
CA ASN A 289 3.47 -13.33 2.08
C ASN A 289 4.82 -13.46 2.78
N LEU A 290 4.87 -14.15 3.90
CA LEU A 290 6.11 -14.41 4.62
C LEU A 290 7.09 -15.19 3.75
N TYR A 291 6.62 -16.20 3.00
CA TYR A 291 7.46 -17.00 2.13
C TYR A 291 8.21 -16.16 1.08
N PHE A 292 7.56 -15.27 0.36
CA PHE A 292 8.28 -14.48 -0.64
C PHE A 292 9.28 -13.48 -0.03
N TYR A 293 9.02 -12.96 1.17
CA TYR A 293 10.02 -12.15 1.88
C TYR A 293 11.22 -12.99 2.35
N MET A 294 10.96 -14.18 2.88
CA MET A 294 12.02 -15.12 3.25
C MET A 294 12.87 -15.54 2.05
N ARG A 295 12.24 -15.77 0.90
CA ARG A 295 12.97 -16.04 -0.36
C ARG A 295 13.92 -14.90 -0.73
N LEU A 296 13.48 -13.63 -0.62
CA LEU A 296 14.35 -12.47 -0.86
C LEU A 296 15.52 -12.46 0.13
N MET A 297 15.24 -12.72 1.39
CA MET A 297 16.26 -12.80 2.44
C MET A 297 17.30 -13.89 2.14
N TYR A 298 16.86 -15.11 1.85
CA TYR A 298 17.77 -16.22 1.52
C TYR A 298 18.61 -15.93 0.26
N SER A 299 18.00 -15.35 -0.77
CA SER A 299 18.74 -15.00 -1.98
C SER A 299 19.80 -13.92 -1.75
N THR A 300 19.66 -13.07 -0.75
CA THR A 300 20.65 -12.02 -0.43
C THR A 300 21.71 -12.48 0.56
N THR A 301 21.37 -13.35 1.50
CA THR A 301 22.28 -13.78 2.56
C THR A 301 23.11 -15.00 2.16
N LEU A 302 22.51 -15.98 1.49
CA LEU A 302 23.17 -17.26 1.14
C LEU A 302 23.96 -17.19 -0.17
N THR A 303 23.56 -16.35 -1.12
CA THR A 303 24.27 -16.17 -2.38
C THR A 303 25.26 -15.02 -2.30
N MET A 304 26.44 -15.25 -1.76
CA MET A 304 27.52 -14.26 -1.79
C MET A 304 28.15 -14.21 -3.19
N PHE A 305 27.97 -13.11 -3.88
CA PHE A 305 28.66 -12.89 -5.16
C PHE A 305 30.14 -12.63 -4.96
N PRO A 306 31.01 -13.18 -5.85
CA PRO A 306 32.44 -12.93 -5.77
C PRO A 306 32.71 -11.41 -5.91
N SER A 307 33.50 -10.87 -4.98
CA SER A 307 33.89 -9.45 -4.97
C SER A 307 35.30 -9.31 -5.50
N THR A 308 35.49 -8.55 -6.58
CA THR A 308 36.84 -8.14 -7.02
C THR A 308 37.36 -7.05 -6.09
N ASN A 309 38.71 -6.93 -5.99
CA ASN A 309 39.35 -5.88 -5.16
C ASN A 309 38.88 -4.49 -5.55
N ASN A 310 38.67 -4.21 -6.84
CA ASN A 310 38.13 -2.93 -7.32
C ASN A 310 36.72 -2.67 -6.81
N MET A 311 35.89 -3.69 -6.61
CA MET A 311 34.55 -3.53 -6.01
C MET A 311 34.63 -3.21 -4.52
N LYS A 312 35.58 -3.79 -3.79
CA LYS A 312 35.83 -3.47 -2.38
C LYS A 312 36.30 -2.04 -2.16
N MET A 313 37.04 -1.48 -3.12
CA MET A 313 37.52 -0.09 -3.09
C MET A 313 36.45 0.94 -3.47
N LYS A 314 35.37 0.55 -4.14
CA LYS A 314 34.30 1.47 -4.60
C LYS A 314 33.57 2.22 -3.49
N TRP A 315 33.58 1.73 -2.25
CA TRP A 315 32.98 2.42 -1.11
C TRP A 315 33.59 3.81 -0.87
N GLN A 316 34.88 4.01 -1.21
CA GLN A 316 35.56 5.28 -1.09
C GLN A 316 35.07 6.35 -2.08
N PHE A 317 34.58 5.90 -3.25
CA PHE A 317 34.15 6.76 -4.35
C PHE A 317 32.62 6.80 -4.54
N SER A 318 31.85 6.05 -3.75
CA SER A 318 30.40 6.04 -3.85
C SER A 318 29.81 7.31 -3.24
N ILE A 319 29.26 8.17 -4.09
CA ILE A 319 28.42 9.29 -3.66
C ILE A 319 27.12 8.69 -3.14
N THR A 320 27.01 8.51 -1.84
CA THR A 320 25.78 8.09 -1.19
C THR A 320 24.82 9.26 -1.15
N LYS A 321 23.66 9.14 -1.77
CA LYS A 321 22.57 10.10 -1.58
C LYS A 321 22.15 10.06 -0.11
N ARG A 322 22.49 11.07 0.64
CA ARG A 322 22.05 11.20 2.04
C ARG A 322 20.54 11.34 2.08
N MET A 323 19.85 10.32 2.59
CA MET A 323 18.42 10.36 2.88
C MET A 323 18.26 10.68 4.36
N THR A 324 17.95 11.91 4.68
CA THR A 324 17.89 12.43 6.08
C THR A 324 16.83 11.71 6.92
N LEU A 325 15.72 11.29 6.32
CA LEU A 325 14.62 10.60 7.01
C LEU A 325 14.82 9.08 7.12
N LEU A 326 15.84 8.49 6.49
CA LEU A 326 16.02 7.04 6.46
C LEU A 326 16.26 6.44 7.86
N PRO A 327 17.14 6.99 8.73
CA PRO A 327 17.37 6.40 10.05
C PRO A 327 16.12 6.41 10.92
N THR A 328 15.38 7.50 10.96
CA THR A 328 14.16 7.61 11.75
C THR A 328 13.09 6.62 11.29
N MET A 329 12.90 6.50 9.97
CA MET A 329 11.94 5.56 9.40
C MET A 329 12.33 4.10 9.65
N THR A 330 13.63 3.76 9.61
CA THR A 330 14.07 2.37 9.89
C THR A 330 13.85 2.00 11.35
N VAL A 331 14.11 2.89 12.30
CA VAL A 331 13.85 2.65 13.72
C VAL A 331 12.33 2.48 13.95
N LEU A 332 11.50 3.35 13.39
CA LEU A 332 10.05 3.24 13.51
C LEU A 332 9.51 1.95 12.88
N SER A 333 10.07 1.50 11.74
CA SER A 333 9.60 0.27 11.07
C SER A 333 10.02 -1.02 11.75
N THR A 334 11.00 -1.00 12.66
CA THR A 334 11.53 -2.21 13.31
C THR A 334 11.25 -2.26 14.82
N MET A 335 11.29 -1.11 15.50
CA MET A 335 11.28 -1.00 16.96
C MET A 335 10.01 -0.34 17.54
N LEU A 336 8.88 -0.39 16.82
CA LEU A 336 7.64 0.23 17.29
C LEU A 336 6.92 -0.58 18.38
N LEU A 337 7.26 -1.85 18.58
CA LEU A 337 6.63 -2.73 19.59
C LEU A 337 6.58 -2.17 21.01
N PRO A 338 7.63 -1.54 21.58
CA PRO A 338 7.56 -0.96 22.92
C PRO A 338 6.55 0.19 23.08
N LEU A 339 6.12 0.79 21.97
CA LEU A 339 5.11 1.86 21.93
C LEU A 339 3.66 1.32 21.89
N THR A 340 3.47 0.00 21.88
CA THR A 340 2.13 -0.62 21.84
C THR A 340 1.21 -0.18 22.97
N PRO A 341 1.66 -0.01 24.24
CA PRO A 341 0.78 0.44 25.30
C PRO A 341 0.19 1.83 25.08
N ILE A 342 0.92 2.70 24.36
CA ILE A 342 0.41 4.04 24.01
C ILE A 342 -0.69 3.95 22.96
N LEU A 343 -0.60 2.97 22.07
CA LEU A 343 -1.59 2.76 21.00
C LEU A 343 -2.87 2.08 21.52
N SER A 344 -2.80 1.31 22.61
CA SER A 344 -3.99 0.75 23.27
C SER A 344 -4.87 1.81 23.95
N ILE A 345 -4.36 3.02 24.16
CA ILE A 345 -5.15 4.16 24.65
C ILE A 345 -6.14 4.66 23.54
N LEU A 346 -5.93 4.25 22.30
CA LEU A 346 -6.83 4.55 21.18
C LEU A 346 -8.05 3.61 21.11
N GLU A 347 -8.11 2.58 21.95
CA GLU A 347 -9.29 1.74 22.16
C GLU A 347 -10.28 2.42 23.11
#